data_39262967440862e13769df091823e8d0
#
_entry.id   39262967440862e13769df091823e8d0
#
_cell.length_a   1.000
_cell.length_b   1.000
_cell.length_c   1.000
_cell.angle_alpha   90.00
_cell.angle_beta   90.00
_cell.angle_gamma   90.00
#
_symmetry.space_group_name_H-M   'P 1'
#
loop_
_entity.id
_entity.type
_entity.pdbx_description
1 polymer ?
#
loop_
_entity_poly.entity_id
_entity_poly.type
_entity_poly.pdbx_seq_one_letter_code
_entity_poly.pdbx_strand_id
1 'polypeptide(L)'
;MTMSTTAVTTDEYRPTGRPTHRVEVYGADGARRILRPARPADVRAIAELVRPYAERRVLVAKDLISYFEDIQEFIVAEEVPGGVGGAGGETPSPAVPRIVGCGALHVMWDDIAEVRTLAVQPDALGTGLGSAVLRELIAQARQMGLKRVFCLTFEEPFFGSHGFEPIEGTPVGADVFSEMLRSHDDGLAEFLDLARVKPNTLGNARMLLHL
;
A
#
# COMPACT_ATOMS: atom_id res chain seq x y z
N MET A 1 8.38 11.73 51.99
CA MET A 1 7.50 11.37 50.88
C MET A 1 8.32 10.50 49.91
N THR A 2 8.29 9.21 50.10
CA THR A 2 9.06 8.22 49.33
C THR A 2 8.20 7.80 48.15
N MET A 3 8.62 8.17 46.94
CA MET A 3 7.98 7.65 45.71
C MET A 3 8.37 6.17 45.54
N SER A 4 7.37 5.31 45.65
CA SER A 4 7.51 3.90 45.35
C SER A 4 7.54 3.73 43.82
N THR A 5 8.72 3.44 43.28
CA THR A 5 8.84 3.04 41.88
C THR A 5 8.45 1.56 41.83
N THR A 6 7.25 1.27 41.32
CA THR A 6 6.82 -0.09 41.02
C THR A 6 7.56 -0.54 39.77
N ALA A 7 8.60 -1.35 39.94
CA ALA A 7 9.27 -2.01 38.82
C ALA A 7 8.31 -3.07 38.27
N VAL A 8 7.89 -2.90 37.02
CA VAL A 8 7.18 -3.93 36.26
C VAL A 8 8.16 -5.08 36.04
N THR A 9 7.86 -6.25 36.56
CA THR A 9 8.70 -7.45 36.35
C THR A 9 8.57 -7.90 34.90
N THR A 10 9.67 -8.32 34.28
CA THR A 10 9.76 -8.79 32.89
C THR A 10 8.85 -9.97 32.55
N ASP A 11 8.28 -10.64 33.55
CA ASP A 11 7.33 -11.75 33.39
C ASP A 11 5.90 -11.32 33.00
N GLU A 12 5.55 -10.03 33.15
CA GLU A 12 4.23 -9.50 32.78
C GLU A 12 4.17 -8.89 31.37
N TYR A 13 5.33 -8.69 30.73
CA TYR A 13 5.37 -8.20 29.36
C TYR A 13 5.09 -9.34 28.39
N ARG A 14 3.84 -9.49 27.99
CA ARG A 14 3.46 -10.30 26.82
C ARG A 14 3.43 -9.36 25.61
N PRO A 15 4.39 -9.51 24.65
CA PRO A 15 4.32 -8.76 23.42
C PRO A 15 3.01 -9.14 22.72
N THR A 16 2.03 -8.24 22.75
CA THR A 16 0.90 -8.32 21.82
C THR A 16 1.50 -8.06 20.45
N GLY A 17 1.79 -9.12 19.70
CA GLY A 17 2.17 -8.99 18.31
C GLY A 17 1.20 -8.03 17.63
N ARG A 18 1.66 -7.25 16.61
CA ARG A 18 0.74 -6.45 15.81
C ARG A 18 -0.48 -7.29 15.52
N PRO A 19 -1.72 -6.78 15.79
CA PRO A 19 -2.90 -7.50 15.36
C PRO A 19 -2.71 -7.82 13.90
N THR A 20 -2.68 -9.10 13.56
CA THR A 20 -2.63 -9.53 12.18
C THR A 20 -4.01 -9.21 11.60
N HIS A 21 -4.21 -7.93 11.25
CA HIS A 21 -5.42 -7.52 10.59
C HIS A 21 -5.47 -8.25 9.26
N ARG A 22 -6.37 -9.21 9.17
CA ARG A 22 -6.58 -10.01 7.98
C ARG A 22 -8.02 -9.77 7.53
N VAL A 23 -8.15 -9.28 6.32
CA VAL A 23 -9.47 -9.02 5.72
C VAL A 23 -9.71 -10.04 4.61
N GLU A 24 -10.78 -10.82 4.72
CA GLU A 24 -11.20 -11.69 3.64
C GLU A 24 -11.95 -10.88 2.58
N VAL A 25 -11.57 -11.08 1.33
CA VAL A 25 -12.21 -10.46 0.19
C VAL A 25 -12.52 -11.52 -0.86
N TYR A 26 -13.64 -11.36 -1.53
CA TYR A 26 -14.05 -12.22 -2.62
C TYR A 26 -14.07 -11.39 -3.90
N GLY A 27 -13.36 -11.87 -4.90
CA GLY A 27 -13.38 -11.25 -6.22
C GLY A 27 -14.67 -11.56 -6.98
N ALA A 28 -14.95 -10.80 -8.02
CA ALA A 28 -16.05 -11.09 -8.95
C ALA A 28 -15.87 -12.44 -9.67
N ASP A 29 -14.66 -12.97 -9.68
CA ASP A 29 -14.27 -14.32 -10.15
C ASP A 29 -14.58 -15.43 -9.14
N GLY A 30 -15.13 -15.08 -7.97
CA GLY A 30 -15.41 -16.01 -6.87
C GLY A 30 -14.17 -16.47 -6.09
N ALA A 31 -12.97 -16.03 -6.45
CA ALA A 31 -11.77 -16.40 -5.73
C ALA A 31 -11.72 -15.72 -4.35
N ARG A 32 -11.36 -16.51 -3.34
CA ARG A 32 -11.15 -16.04 -1.97
C ARG A 32 -9.73 -15.55 -1.81
N ARG A 33 -9.58 -14.35 -1.30
CA ARG A 33 -8.27 -13.71 -1.04
C ARG A 33 -8.23 -13.13 0.36
N ILE A 34 -7.04 -13.03 0.91
CA ILE A 34 -6.81 -12.42 2.23
C ILE A 34 -5.91 -11.20 2.04
N LEU A 35 -6.39 -10.02 2.42
CA LEU A 35 -5.57 -8.83 2.59
C LEU A 35 -4.89 -8.90 3.96
N ARG A 36 -3.58 -8.72 3.99
CA ARG A 36 -2.78 -8.70 5.21
C ARG A 36 -1.55 -7.81 5.09
N PRO A 37 -0.98 -7.35 6.21
CA PRO A 37 0.33 -6.72 6.20
C PRO A 37 1.38 -7.62 5.53
N ALA A 38 2.23 -7.01 4.71
CA ALA A 38 3.33 -7.73 4.08
C ALA A 38 4.41 -8.12 5.10
N ARG A 39 5.20 -9.12 4.74
CA ARG A 39 6.31 -9.66 5.52
C ARG A 39 7.58 -9.63 4.66
N PRO A 40 8.77 -9.65 5.24
CA PRO A 40 10.02 -9.72 4.45
C PRO A 40 10.05 -10.88 3.46
N ALA A 41 9.39 -12.01 3.77
CA ALA A 41 9.29 -13.15 2.86
C ALA A 41 8.46 -12.86 1.58
N ASP A 42 7.59 -11.86 1.60
CA ASP A 42 6.74 -11.47 0.47
C ASP A 42 7.46 -10.55 -0.54
N VAL A 43 8.57 -9.94 -0.16
CA VAL A 43 9.28 -8.91 -0.95
C VAL A 43 9.55 -9.36 -2.39
N ARG A 44 10.05 -10.58 -2.57
CA ARG A 44 10.36 -11.08 -3.92
C ARG A 44 9.09 -11.25 -4.77
N ALA A 45 8.01 -11.73 -4.18
CA ALA A 45 6.72 -11.88 -4.86
C ALA A 45 6.11 -10.51 -5.20
N ILE A 46 6.24 -9.50 -4.32
CA ILE A 46 5.85 -8.12 -4.60
C ILE A 46 6.67 -7.56 -5.78
N ALA A 47 7.99 -7.70 -5.75
CA ALA A 47 8.85 -7.21 -6.83
C ALA A 47 8.53 -7.87 -8.19
N GLU A 48 8.25 -9.18 -8.20
CA GLU A 48 7.84 -9.90 -9.41
C GLU A 48 6.46 -9.45 -9.91
N LEU A 49 5.52 -9.19 -9.01
CA LEU A 49 4.18 -8.68 -9.36
C LEU A 49 4.27 -7.27 -9.97
N VAL A 50 5.13 -6.41 -9.44
CA VAL A 50 5.30 -5.02 -9.89
C VAL A 50 6.08 -4.91 -11.20
N ARG A 51 7.01 -5.84 -11.45
CA ARG A 51 7.92 -5.78 -12.61
C ARG A 51 7.23 -5.50 -13.95
N PRO A 52 6.13 -6.16 -14.34
CA PRO A 52 5.47 -5.88 -15.64
C PRO A 52 4.91 -4.46 -15.74
N TYR A 53 4.54 -3.86 -14.62
CA TYR A 53 4.06 -2.48 -14.55
C TYR A 53 5.22 -1.48 -14.66
N ALA A 54 6.36 -1.80 -14.03
CA ALA A 54 7.58 -1.00 -14.13
C ALA A 54 8.17 -1.01 -15.54
N GLU A 55 8.21 -2.17 -16.20
CA GLU A 55 8.65 -2.32 -17.59
C GLU A 55 7.80 -1.48 -18.57
N ARG A 56 6.51 -1.36 -18.30
CA ARG A 56 5.58 -0.51 -19.06
C ARG A 56 5.56 0.94 -18.58
N ARG A 57 6.37 1.30 -17.59
CA ARG A 57 6.45 2.63 -16.98
C ARG A 57 5.13 3.11 -16.37
N VAL A 58 4.26 2.20 -15.97
CA VAL A 58 3.02 2.51 -15.22
C VAL A 58 3.35 2.71 -13.74
N LEU A 59 4.34 1.98 -13.22
CA LEU A 59 4.88 2.16 -11.88
C LEU A 59 6.38 2.48 -11.96
N VAL A 60 6.87 3.19 -10.96
CA VAL A 60 8.31 3.46 -10.82
C VAL A 60 9.04 2.16 -10.46
N ALA A 61 10.10 1.86 -11.22
CA ALA A 61 10.98 0.74 -10.88
C ALA A 61 11.75 1.04 -9.60
N LYS A 62 11.72 0.10 -8.65
CA LYS A 62 12.47 0.18 -7.39
C LYS A 62 13.50 -0.94 -7.32
N ASP A 63 14.63 -0.67 -6.70
CA ASP A 63 15.58 -1.69 -6.32
C ASP A 63 15.00 -2.62 -5.26
N LEU A 64 15.45 -3.87 -5.24
CA LEU A 64 14.94 -4.87 -4.29
C LEU A 64 15.11 -4.43 -2.83
N ILE A 65 16.20 -3.70 -2.52
CA ILE A 65 16.45 -3.18 -1.18
C ILE A 65 15.37 -2.22 -0.73
N SER A 66 14.87 -1.34 -1.60
CA SER A 66 13.81 -0.39 -1.27
C SER A 66 12.52 -1.09 -0.85
N TYR A 67 12.18 -2.24 -1.45
CA TYR A 67 11.04 -3.02 -0.98
C TYR A 67 11.25 -3.59 0.43
N PHE A 68 12.48 -3.94 0.81
CA PHE A 68 12.78 -4.39 2.17
C PHE A 68 12.69 -3.25 3.18
N GLU A 69 13.19 -2.07 2.82
CA GLU A 69 13.15 -0.88 3.67
C GLU A 69 11.71 -0.42 3.92
N ASP A 70 10.87 -0.46 2.87
CA ASP A 70 9.48 0.00 2.90
C ASP A 70 8.47 -1.11 3.26
N ILE A 71 8.89 -2.35 3.57
CA ILE A 71 7.98 -3.51 3.69
C ILE A 71 6.84 -3.31 4.69
N GLN A 72 7.06 -2.48 5.71
CA GLN A 72 6.06 -2.20 6.74
C GLN A 72 4.90 -1.34 6.24
N GLU A 73 5.05 -0.66 5.12
CA GLU A 73 4.03 0.16 4.45
C GLU A 73 3.09 -0.67 3.60
N PHE A 74 3.52 -1.90 3.24
CA PHE A 74 2.81 -2.73 2.29
C PHE A 74 1.73 -3.59 2.94
N ILE A 75 0.62 -3.72 2.21
CA ILE A 75 -0.32 -4.84 2.33
C ILE A 75 -0.23 -5.70 1.09
N VAL A 76 -0.53 -6.98 1.24
CA VAL A 76 -0.59 -7.96 0.15
C VAL A 76 -1.95 -8.64 0.13
N ALA A 77 -2.38 -9.00 -1.07
CA ALA A 77 -3.50 -9.89 -1.30
C ALA A 77 -2.96 -11.30 -1.58
N GLU A 78 -3.23 -12.22 -0.68
CA GLU A 78 -2.84 -13.61 -0.75
C GLU A 78 -4.03 -14.44 -1.23
N GLU A 79 -3.86 -15.18 -2.34
CA GLU A 79 -4.89 -16.09 -2.84
C GLU A 79 -4.91 -17.37 -2.02
N VAL A 80 -6.09 -17.73 -1.52
CA VAL A 80 -6.27 -18.93 -0.70
C VAL A 80 -6.63 -20.10 -1.60
N PRO A 81 -5.81 -21.17 -1.69
CA PRO A 81 -6.16 -22.37 -2.41
C PRO A 81 -7.44 -23.01 -1.83
N GLY A 82 -8.43 -23.33 -2.67
CA GLY A 82 -9.64 -24.04 -2.24
C GLY A 82 -10.94 -23.22 -2.24
N GLY A 83 -11.03 -22.08 -2.91
CA GLY A 83 -12.30 -21.43 -3.29
C GLY A 83 -13.09 -22.33 -4.23
N VAL A 84 -14.39 -22.48 -3.96
CA VAL A 84 -15.39 -23.38 -4.56
C VAL A 84 -15.25 -23.53 -6.07
N GLY A 85 -14.83 -24.72 -6.56
CA GLY A 85 -14.84 -25.02 -7.99
C GLY A 85 -13.95 -26.18 -8.45
N GLY A 86 -13.95 -27.33 -7.75
CA GLY A 86 -13.21 -28.49 -8.24
C GLY A 86 -13.50 -29.73 -7.42
N ALA A 87 -14.56 -30.47 -7.79
CA ALA A 87 -14.77 -31.85 -7.34
C ALA A 87 -13.71 -32.74 -8.03
N GLY A 88 -12.56 -32.94 -7.38
CA GLY A 88 -11.52 -33.85 -7.83
C GLY A 88 -10.57 -34.10 -6.68
N GLY A 89 -10.71 -35.26 -6.05
CA GLY A 89 -10.02 -35.67 -4.83
C GLY A 89 -8.52 -35.89 -5.02
N GLU A 90 -7.75 -34.85 -4.88
CA GLU A 90 -6.34 -34.92 -4.51
C GLU A 90 -6.16 -34.05 -3.28
N THR A 91 -5.58 -34.63 -2.22
CA THR A 91 -5.17 -33.87 -1.04
C THR A 91 -4.24 -32.75 -1.48
N PRO A 92 -4.58 -31.46 -1.27
CA PRO A 92 -3.70 -30.38 -1.70
C PRO A 92 -2.40 -30.52 -0.91
N SER A 93 -1.28 -30.70 -1.64
CA SER A 93 0.04 -30.31 -1.12
C SER A 93 -0.09 -28.90 -0.55
N PRO A 94 0.62 -28.53 0.54
CA PRO A 94 0.55 -27.17 1.09
C PRO A 94 1.01 -26.21 0.00
N ALA A 95 0.06 -25.74 -0.80
CA ALA A 95 0.34 -24.79 -1.86
C ALA A 95 0.89 -23.51 -1.20
N VAL A 96 2.06 -23.08 -1.63
CA VAL A 96 2.63 -21.80 -1.18
C VAL A 96 1.62 -20.71 -1.57
N PRO A 97 1.18 -19.89 -0.61
CA PRO A 97 0.21 -18.85 -0.90
C PRO A 97 0.72 -17.93 -2.01
N ARG A 98 -0.09 -17.70 -3.02
CA ARG A 98 0.25 -16.82 -4.13
C ARG A 98 -0.11 -15.38 -3.80
N ILE A 99 0.83 -14.45 -3.91
CA ILE A 99 0.55 -13.02 -3.83
C ILE A 99 0.01 -12.56 -5.19
N VAL A 100 -1.23 -12.07 -5.18
CA VAL A 100 -1.97 -11.65 -6.37
C VAL A 100 -2.27 -10.15 -6.40
N GLY A 101 -1.91 -9.42 -5.36
CA GLY A 101 -2.04 -7.98 -5.28
C GLY A 101 -1.18 -7.39 -4.18
N CYS A 102 -0.85 -6.12 -4.30
CA CYS A 102 -0.16 -5.35 -3.26
C CYS A 102 -0.50 -3.87 -3.38
N GLY A 103 -0.19 -3.12 -2.33
CA GLY A 103 -0.18 -1.68 -2.30
C GLY A 103 0.52 -1.20 -1.04
N ALA A 104 1.01 0.03 -1.04
CA ALA A 104 1.68 0.63 0.10
C ALA A 104 1.05 1.97 0.49
N LEU A 105 1.10 2.29 1.78
CA LEU A 105 0.71 3.57 2.35
C LEU A 105 1.92 4.21 3.00
N HIS A 106 2.48 5.23 2.35
CA HIS A 106 3.64 5.97 2.81
C HIS A 106 3.23 7.27 3.49
N VAL A 107 3.57 7.43 4.77
CA VAL A 107 3.26 8.66 5.51
C VAL A 107 4.22 9.76 5.09
N MET A 108 3.67 10.86 4.58
CA MET A 108 4.45 12.01 4.09
C MET A 108 4.54 13.14 5.12
N TRP A 109 3.49 13.31 5.94
CA TRP A 109 3.39 14.31 7.00
C TRP A 109 2.37 13.86 8.04
N ASP A 110 2.12 14.69 9.05
CA ASP A 110 1.23 14.39 10.17
C ASP A 110 -0.23 14.16 9.77
N ASP A 111 -0.65 14.67 8.61
CA ASP A 111 -2.04 14.62 8.14
C ASP A 111 -2.20 14.01 6.73
N ILE A 112 -1.11 13.66 6.05
CA ILE A 112 -1.13 13.18 4.66
C ILE A 112 -0.23 11.96 4.46
N ALA A 113 -0.71 11.00 3.66
CA ALA A 113 0.08 9.89 3.16
C ALA A 113 -0.10 9.73 1.64
N GLU A 114 0.77 8.96 1.02
CA GLU A 114 0.70 8.55 -0.39
C GLU A 114 0.33 7.06 -0.49
N VAL A 115 -0.64 6.76 -1.37
CA VAL A 115 -0.81 5.40 -1.88
C VAL A 115 0.14 5.19 -3.05
N ARG A 116 1.06 4.25 -2.89
CA ARG A 116 2.06 3.90 -3.90
C ARG A 116 2.10 2.39 -4.19
N THR A 117 2.62 2.03 -5.35
CA THR A 117 2.86 0.63 -5.74
C THR A 117 1.58 -0.24 -5.69
N LEU A 118 0.42 0.34 -6.03
CA LEU A 118 -0.84 -0.41 -6.14
C LEU A 118 -0.81 -1.25 -7.43
N ALA A 119 -0.76 -2.56 -7.27
CA ALA A 119 -0.69 -3.51 -8.38
C ALA A 119 -1.46 -4.80 -8.08
N VAL A 120 -2.01 -5.42 -9.13
CA VAL A 120 -2.64 -6.74 -9.06
C VAL A 120 -2.12 -7.62 -10.21
N GLN A 121 -2.16 -8.94 -10.03
CA GLN A 121 -1.80 -9.86 -11.12
C GLN A 121 -2.73 -9.65 -12.32
N PRO A 122 -2.23 -9.84 -13.57
CA PRO A 122 -3.04 -9.64 -14.77
C PRO A 122 -4.32 -10.49 -14.80
N ASP A 123 -4.28 -11.70 -14.25
CA ASP A 123 -5.42 -12.62 -14.15
C ASP A 123 -6.44 -12.23 -13.05
N ALA A 124 -6.06 -11.30 -12.18
CA ALA A 124 -6.95 -10.73 -11.15
C ALA A 124 -7.47 -9.32 -11.52
N LEU A 125 -7.14 -8.81 -12.71
CA LEU A 125 -7.70 -7.54 -13.20
C LEU A 125 -9.22 -7.65 -13.41
N GLY A 126 -9.95 -6.58 -13.11
CA GLY A 126 -11.40 -6.55 -13.25
C GLY A 126 -12.17 -7.32 -12.17
N THR A 127 -11.51 -8.04 -11.26
CA THR A 127 -12.17 -8.78 -10.18
C THR A 127 -12.58 -7.92 -8.98
N GLY A 128 -12.22 -6.63 -8.95
CA GLY A 128 -12.43 -5.74 -7.80
C GLY A 128 -11.29 -5.77 -6.77
N LEU A 129 -10.25 -6.59 -6.99
CA LEU A 129 -9.15 -6.74 -6.04
C LEU A 129 -8.38 -5.43 -5.81
N GLY A 130 -8.07 -4.68 -6.87
CA GLY A 130 -7.42 -3.36 -6.74
C GLY A 130 -8.21 -2.41 -5.87
N SER A 131 -9.55 -2.37 -6.03
CA SER A 131 -10.44 -1.58 -5.19
C SER A 131 -10.45 -2.05 -3.72
N ALA A 132 -10.35 -3.35 -3.48
CA ALA A 132 -10.27 -3.89 -2.12
C ALA A 132 -8.96 -3.47 -1.45
N VAL A 133 -7.82 -3.58 -2.14
CA VAL A 133 -6.51 -3.12 -1.65
C VAL A 133 -6.53 -1.62 -1.35
N LEU A 134 -7.03 -0.79 -2.29
CA LEU A 134 -7.11 0.66 -2.09
C LEU A 134 -7.98 1.04 -0.89
N ARG A 135 -9.16 0.42 -0.74
CA ARG A 135 -10.04 0.66 0.41
C ARG A 135 -9.38 0.30 1.74
N GLU A 136 -8.59 -0.77 1.77
CA GLU A 136 -7.86 -1.17 2.98
C GLU A 136 -6.78 -0.14 3.33
N LEU A 137 -6.01 0.36 2.35
CA LEU A 137 -5.02 1.43 2.57
C LEU A 137 -5.69 2.72 3.06
N ILE A 138 -6.84 3.10 2.49
CA ILE A 138 -7.62 4.25 2.95
C ILE A 138 -8.13 4.04 4.39
N ALA A 139 -8.57 2.83 4.73
CA ALA A 139 -9.00 2.50 6.09
C ALA A 139 -7.83 2.61 7.08
N GLN A 140 -6.64 2.15 6.72
CA GLN A 140 -5.42 2.31 7.53
C GLN A 140 -5.06 3.79 7.70
N ALA A 141 -5.14 4.61 6.65
CA ALA A 141 -4.91 6.04 6.74
C ALA A 141 -5.85 6.71 7.76
N ARG A 142 -7.15 6.35 7.73
CA ARG A 142 -8.12 6.83 8.72
C ARG A 142 -7.80 6.38 10.15
N GLN A 143 -7.39 5.12 10.34
CA GLN A 143 -7.00 4.59 11.65
C GLN A 143 -5.77 5.29 12.21
N MET A 144 -4.84 5.72 11.35
CA MET A 144 -3.67 6.51 11.72
C MET A 144 -4.02 7.98 12.05
N GLY A 145 -5.26 8.42 11.81
CA GLY A 145 -5.70 9.80 12.04
C GLY A 145 -5.33 10.77 10.92
N LEU A 146 -4.87 10.26 9.78
CA LEU A 146 -4.59 11.08 8.61
C LEU A 146 -5.86 11.73 8.07
N LYS A 147 -5.70 12.84 7.39
CA LYS A 147 -6.81 13.64 6.82
C LYS A 147 -6.87 13.57 5.32
N ARG A 148 -5.75 13.21 4.68
CA ARG A 148 -5.61 13.26 3.23
C ARG A 148 -4.77 12.06 2.74
N VAL A 149 -5.11 11.58 1.54
CA VAL A 149 -4.34 10.57 0.84
C VAL A 149 -4.04 11.06 -0.57
N PHE A 150 -2.78 11.10 -0.92
CA PHE A 150 -2.26 11.46 -2.24
C PHE A 150 -2.01 10.21 -3.08
N CYS A 151 -2.07 10.32 -4.39
CA CYS A 151 -1.49 9.35 -5.32
C CYS A 151 -1.02 10.03 -6.61
N LEU A 152 -0.04 9.41 -7.24
CA LEU A 152 0.39 9.69 -8.61
C LEU A 152 -0.06 8.53 -9.50
N THR A 153 -0.86 8.80 -10.55
CA THR A 153 -1.52 7.71 -11.29
C THR A 153 -1.76 8.02 -12.76
N PHE A 154 -1.80 6.97 -13.59
CA PHE A 154 -2.36 6.98 -14.93
C PHE A 154 -3.84 6.55 -14.94
N GLU A 155 -4.33 5.99 -13.83
CA GLU A 155 -5.65 5.37 -13.72
C GLU A 155 -6.64 6.35 -13.05
N GLU A 156 -6.74 7.58 -13.57
CA GLU A 156 -7.63 8.62 -13.03
C GLU A 156 -9.07 8.13 -12.82
N PRO A 157 -9.70 7.39 -13.76
CA PRO A 157 -11.06 6.90 -13.56
C PRO A 157 -11.18 5.94 -12.39
N PHE A 158 -10.15 5.10 -12.15
CA PHE A 158 -10.13 4.17 -11.03
C PHE A 158 -10.05 4.93 -9.70
N PHE A 159 -9.09 5.83 -9.53
CA PHE A 159 -8.96 6.60 -8.29
C PHE A 159 -10.13 7.57 -8.09
N GLY A 160 -10.63 8.21 -9.16
CA GLY A 160 -11.81 9.06 -9.13
C GLY A 160 -13.05 8.32 -8.62
N SER A 161 -13.24 7.04 -8.99
CA SER A 161 -14.34 6.22 -8.47
C SER A 161 -14.25 5.94 -6.97
N HIS A 162 -13.09 6.21 -6.34
CA HIS A 162 -12.85 6.11 -4.90
C HIS A 162 -12.80 7.48 -4.21
N GLY A 163 -13.18 8.55 -4.90
CA GLY A 163 -13.28 9.90 -4.34
C GLY A 163 -12.00 10.73 -4.40
N PHE A 164 -10.98 10.27 -5.13
CA PHE A 164 -9.82 11.10 -5.40
C PHE A 164 -10.14 12.14 -6.46
N GLU A 165 -9.61 13.35 -6.27
CA GLU A 165 -9.77 14.47 -7.20
C GLU A 165 -8.39 14.93 -7.67
N PRO A 166 -8.25 15.34 -8.95
CA PRO A 166 -7.01 15.95 -9.44
C PRO A 166 -6.66 17.21 -8.65
N ILE A 167 -5.36 17.42 -8.40
CA ILE A 167 -4.89 18.63 -7.72
C ILE A 167 -3.93 19.41 -8.60
N GLU A 168 -4.00 20.75 -8.48
CA GLU A 168 -3.01 21.68 -9.00
C GLU A 168 -2.22 22.30 -7.83
N GLY A 169 -0.93 22.55 -8.04
CA GLY A 169 -0.06 23.09 -6.98
C GLY A 169 0.18 22.10 -5.83
N THR A 170 0.65 22.63 -4.71
CA THR A 170 0.99 21.84 -3.52
C THR A 170 0.12 22.27 -2.34
N PRO A 171 -0.82 21.45 -1.87
CA PRO A 171 -1.80 21.85 -0.87
C PRO A 171 -1.26 21.71 0.57
N VAL A 172 -0.09 22.35 0.85
CA VAL A 172 0.52 22.42 2.18
C VAL A 172 0.99 23.84 2.48
N GLY A 173 1.09 24.18 3.76
CA GLY A 173 1.62 25.49 4.20
C GLY A 173 3.13 25.63 3.91
N ALA A 174 3.61 26.87 3.88
CA ALA A 174 5.02 27.18 3.55
C ALA A 174 6.01 26.50 4.50
N ASP A 175 5.69 26.39 5.78
CA ASP A 175 6.54 25.76 6.79
C ASP A 175 6.66 24.25 6.53
N VAL A 176 5.53 23.59 6.27
CA VAL A 176 5.48 22.15 5.93
C VAL A 176 6.22 21.88 4.62
N PHE A 177 6.00 22.71 3.62
CA PHE A 177 6.70 22.64 2.34
C PHE A 177 8.23 22.71 2.54
N SER A 178 8.72 23.65 3.37
CA SER A 178 10.13 23.83 3.66
C SER A 178 10.76 22.60 4.35
N GLU A 179 10.03 21.94 5.24
CA GLU A 179 10.49 20.71 5.87
C GLU A 179 10.48 19.52 4.90
N MET A 180 9.42 19.37 4.12
CA MET A 180 9.30 18.31 3.10
C MET A 180 10.40 18.39 2.04
N LEU A 181 10.91 19.59 1.70
CA LEU A 181 12.04 19.77 0.77
C LEU A 181 13.32 19.05 1.19
N ARG A 182 13.47 18.69 2.47
CA ARG A 182 14.64 17.98 3.00
C ARG A 182 14.59 16.48 2.74
N SER A 183 13.44 15.98 2.34
CA SER A 183 13.28 14.55 2.00
C SER A 183 14.00 14.23 0.68
N HIS A 184 14.52 13.01 0.61
CA HIS A 184 15.09 12.43 -0.62
C HIS A 184 14.08 11.53 -1.34
N ASP A 185 12.85 11.40 -0.81
CA ASP A 185 11.80 10.58 -1.39
C ASP A 185 11.26 11.19 -2.69
N ASP A 186 11.22 10.39 -3.75
CA ASP A 186 10.78 10.86 -5.07
C ASP A 186 9.27 11.09 -5.13
N GLY A 187 8.45 10.30 -4.42
CA GLY A 187 7.00 10.51 -4.33
C GLY A 187 6.67 11.82 -3.64
N LEU A 188 7.40 12.16 -2.57
CA LEU A 188 7.27 13.45 -1.92
C LEU A 188 7.70 14.61 -2.85
N ALA A 189 8.76 14.42 -3.63
CA ALA A 189 9.19 15.43 -4.61
C ALA A 189 8.13 15.64 -5.70
N GLU A 190 7.45 14.60 -6.16
CA GLU A 190 6.32 14.68 -7.10
C GLU A 190 5.11 15.39 -6.47
N PHE A 191 4.81 15.09 -5.20
CA PHE A 191 3.78 15.82 -4.46
C PHE A 191 4.05 17.31 -4.37
N LEU A 192 5.31 17.70 -4.11
CA LEU A 192 5.75 19.09 -4.04
C LEU A 192 5.92 19.76 -5.42
N ASP A 193 5.74 19.04 -6.50
CA ASP A 193 5.92 19.51 -7.87
C ASP A 193 7.32 20.08 -8.14
N LEU A 194 8.34 19.39 -7.63
CA LEU A 194 9.73 19.87 -7.70
C LEU A 194 10.37 19.59 -9.06
N ALA A 195 11.10 20.56 -9.59
CA ALA A 195 11.81 20.45 -10.87
C ALA A 195 12.92 19.36 -10.88
N ARG A 196 13.36 18.86 -9.71
CA ARG A 196 14.36 17.78 -9.61
C ARG A 196 13.80 16.41 -10.02
N VAL A 197 12.52 16.16 -9.76
CA VAL A 197 11.83 15.03 -10.37
C VAL A 197 11.67 15.39 -11.83
N LYS A 198 12.06 14.49 -12.72
CA LYS A 198 11.87 14.69 -14.15
C LYS A 198 10.43 15.13 -14.34
N PRO A 199 10.19 16.28 -15.03
CA PRO A 199 8.83 16.72 -15.25
C PRO A 199 8.04 15.52 -15.73
N ASN A 200 6.83 15.35 -15.21
CA ASN A 200 5.95 14.23 -15.50
C ASN A 200 5.69 14.14 -17.02
N THR A 201 6.73 13.74 -17.75
CA THR A 201 6.73 13.59 -19.20
C THR A 201 5.83 12.43 -19.64
N LEU A 202 5.34 11.63 -18.67
CA LEU A 202 4.49 10.49 -18.91
C LEU A 202 3.00 10.82 -18.75
N GLY A 203 2.64 12.01 -18.17
CA GLY A 203 1.26 12.45 -18.06
C GLY A 203 0.49 11.83 -16.89
N ASN A 204 1.15 11.46 -15.78
CA ASN A 204 0.47 11.01 -14.56
C ASN A 204 -0.37 12.13 -13.95
N ALA A 205 -1.57 11.83 -13.51
CA ALA A 205 -2.34 12.74 -12.69
C ALA A 205 -1.88 12.70 -11.23
N ARG A 206 -1.84 13.88 -10.61
CA ARG A 206 -1.65 14.07 -9.17
C ARG A 206 -3.04 14.17 -8.56
N MET A 207 -3.41 13.22 -7.71
CA MET A 207 -4.76 13.17 -7.16
C MET A 207 -4.74 13.10 -5.63
N LEU A 208 -5.76 13.67 -5.00
CA LEU A 208 -5.90 13.77 -3.55
C LEU A 208 -7.30 13.33 -3.13
N LEU A 209 -7.36 12.55 -2.05
CA LEU A 209 -8.57 12.19 -1.34
C LEU A 209 -8.57 12.88 0.02
N HIS A 210 -9.67 13.56 0.38
CA HIS A 210 -9.97 13.99 1.76
C HIS A 210 -10.70 12.88 2.49
N LEU A 211 -10.21 12.49 3.70
CA LEU A 211 -10.69 11.36 4.49
C LEU A 211 -11.87 11.69 5.42
#